data_81727a7f66d6bcb10a9aa095350f1bf2
#
_entry.id   81727a7f66d6bcb10a9aa095350f1bf2
#
_cell.length_a   1.000
_cell.length_b   1.000
_cell.length_c   1.000
_cell.angle_alpha   90.00
_cell.angle_beta   90.00
_cell.angle_gamma   90.00
#
_symmetry.space_group_name_H-M   'P 1'
#
loop_
_entity.id
_entity.type
_entity.pdbx_description
1 polymer ?
#
loop_
_entity_poly.entity_id
_entity_poly.type
_entity_poly.pdbx_seq_one_letter_code
_entity_poly.pdbx_strand_id
1 'polypeptide(L)'
;LSLMEKPDVDHIDGLSPAISIEQKSTSHNPRSTVGTITEVYDYLRLLYARVGDPRCPTHDVTLQAQTVSQMVDKVLELEEGTKLMLLAPIVKERKGEHVKTIENLVAHGFIRARIDGEVCDLSDPPKLELHKKHTIEVVVDRFKVRDDLQQRLAESFETTIELTGGTAVVSYMDGDDDDLIFSASFACPHCGYSMQELEPRLFSFNNPAGHARLVTA
;
A
#
# COMPACT_ATOMS: atom_id res chain seq x y z
N LEU A 1 17.44 36.03 20.69
CA LEU A 1 17.41 37.44 21.13
C LEU A 1 15.94 37.85 21.14
N SER A 2 15.36 38.03 22.35
CA SER A 2 14.05 38.64 22.52
C SER A 2 14.08 40.01 21.83
N LEU A 3 13.00 40.36 21.15
CA LEU A 3 12.75 41.73 20.69
C LEU A 3 12.82 42.63 21.88
N MET A 4 13.99 43.25 22.07
CA MET A 4 14.09 44.32 23.05
C MET A 4 13.32 45.51 22.52
N GLU A 5 12.47 46.09 23.35
CA GLU A 5 11.79 47.35 23.04
C GLU A 5 12.83 48.39 22.66
N LYS A 6 12.54 49.15 21.60
CA LYS A 6 13.42 50.25 21.23
C LYS A 6 13.39 51.28 22.33
N PRO A 7 14.56 51.79 22.76
CA PRO A 7 14.60 52.85 23.76
C PRO A 7 13.88 54.10 23.22
N ASP A 8 13.10 54.72 24.09
CA ASP A 8 12.40 55.98 23.78
C ASP A 8 13.40 57.13 23.93
N VAL A 9 14.06 57.47 22.83
CA VAL A 9 15.09 58.51 22.77
C VAL A 9 14.90 59.36 21.51
N ASP A 10 14.95 60.67 21.66
CA ASP A 10 14.77 61.63 20.56
C ASP A 10 15.99 61.75 19.67
N HIS A 11 17.19 61.53 20.20
CA HIS A 11 18.44 61.65 19.46
C HIS A 11 19.60 60.90 20.15
N ILE A 12 20.48 60.29 19.33
CA ILE A 12 21.67 59.60 19.80
C ILE A 12 22.88 60.07 19.00
N ASP A 13 23.84 60.71 19.66
CA ASP A 13 25.10 61.16 19.06
C ASP A 13 26.31 60.35 19.55
N GLY A 14 27.38 60.36 18.79
CA GLY A 14 28.68 59.84 19.19
C GLY A 14 28.82 58.32 19.15
N LEU A 15 27.91 57.60 18.50
CA LEU A 15 28.09 56.17 18.27
C LEU A 15 29.21 55.88 17.30
N SER A 16 30.18 55.07 17.73
CA SER A 16 31.20 54.53 16.81
C SER A 16 30.55 53.59 15.80
N PRO A 17 31.09 53.47 14.58
CA PRO A 17 30.64 52.49 13.64
C PRO A 17 30.70 51.09 14.25
N ALA A 18 29.59 50.42 14.38
CA ALA A 18 29.47 49.06 14.91
C ALA A 18 29.34 48.09 13.77
N ILE A 19 30.17 47.02 13.75
CA ILE A 19 30.00 45.88 12.88
C ILE A 19 29.27 44.81 13.65
N SER A 20 28.04 44.53 13.28
CA SER A 20 27.30 43.39 13.83
C SER A 20 27.50 42.19 12.89
N ILE A 21 28.10 41.13 13.41
CA ILE A 21 28.14 39.84 12.75
C ILE A 21 26.99 39.03 13.31
N GLU A 22 25.94 38.95 12.56
CA GLU A 22 24.77 38.15 12.92
C GLU A 22 25.04 36.70 12.57
N GLN A 23 25.27 35.84 13.55
CA GLN A 23 25.08 34.42 13.33
C GLN A 23 23.59 34.20 13.17
N LYS A 24 23.21 33.55 12.05
CA LYS A 24 21.83 33.17 11.78
C LYS A 24 21.25 32.51 13.03
N SER A 25 20.35 33.21 13.71
CA SER A 25 19.67 32.67 14.90
C SER A 25 19.00 31.37 14.52
N THR A 26 19.12 30.36 15.34
CA THR A 26 18.40 29.11 15.16
C THR A 26 16.93 29.44 14.96
N SER A 27 16.40 29.08 13.80
CA SER A 27 14.98 29.30 13.51
C SER A 27 14.14 28.65 14.61
N HIS A 28 13.27 29.42 15.25
CA HIS A 28 12.31 28.89 16.24
C HIS A 28 11.21 28.01 15.59
N ASN A 29 11.27 27.81 14.29
CA ASN A 29 10.39 26.90 13.60
C ASN A 29 10.86 25.46 13.84
N PRO A 30 10.10 24.62 14.57
CA PRO A 30 10.48 23.24 14.89
C PRO A 30 10.65 22.35 13.64
N ARG A 31 10.18 22.81 12.49
CA ARG A 31 10.33 22.14 11.20
C ARG A 31 11.59 22.56 10.42
N SER A 32 12.33 23.54 10.93
CA SER A 32 13.56 24.01 10.30
C SER A 32 14.75 23.19 10.80
N THR A 33 15.27 22.35 9.94
CA THR A 33 16.46 21.53 10.19
C THR A 33 17.60 21.99 9.29
N VAL A 34 18.82 21.56 9.56
CA VAL A 34 19.99 21.82 8.70
C VAL A 34 19.67 21.34 7.27
N GLY A 35 19.06 20.17 7.12
CA GLY A 35 18.70 19.60 5.82
C GLY A 35 17.74 20.48 5.01
N THR A 36 16.77 21.16 5.67
CA THR A 36 15.83 22.05 4.99
C THR A 36 16.45 23.41 4.63
N ILE A 37 17.38 23.93 5.46
CA ILE A 37 18.06 25.20 5.20
C ILE A 37 19.10 25.07 4.10
N THR A 38 19.76 23.92 3.98
CA THR A 38 20.80 23.64 2.99
C THR A 38 20.24 23.03 1.71
N GLU A 39 18.93 22.84 1.58
CA GLU A 39 18.25 22.17 0.46
C GLU A 39 18.60 20.69 0.31
N VAL A 40 19.50 20.14 1.14
CA VAL A 40 19.87 18.71 1.12
C VAL A 40 18.65 17.81 1.24
N TYR A 41 17.67 18.24 2.01
CA TYR A 41 16.43 17.47 2.19
C TYR A 41 15.60 17.35 0.90
N ASP A 42 15.66 18.34 0.01
CA ASP A 42 14.97 18.30 -1.28
C ASP A 42 15.61 17.24 -2.21
N TYR A 43 16.93 17.15 -2.20
CA TYR A 43 17.62 16.06 -2.91
C TYR A 43 17.33 14.68 -2.30
N LEU A 44 17.27 14.57 -0.97
CA LEU A 44 16.92 13.31 -0.31
C LEU A 44 15.51 12.86 -0.68
N ARG A 45 14.54 13.76 -0.71
CA ARG A 45 13.16 13.43 -1.13
C ARG A 45 13.13 12.88 -2.56
N LEU A 46 13.86 13.50 -3.47
CA LEU A 46 13.98 13.02 -4.85
C LEU A 46 14.66 11.65 -4.90
N LEU A 47 15.75 11.47 -4.16
CA LEU A 47 16.46 10.21 -4.11
C LEU A 47 15.57 9.08 -3.63
N TYR A 48 14.90 9.24 -2.46
CA TYR A 48 14.03 8.22 -1.92
C TYR A 48 12.81 7.94 -2.81
N ALA A 49 12.26 8.95 -3.48
CA ALA A 49 11.14 8.76 -4.39
C ALA A 49 11.52 8.03 -5.69
N ARG A 50 12.80 8.11 -6.12
CA ARG A 50 13.24 7.55 -7.40
C ARG A 50 13.97 6.21 -7.28
N VAL A 51 14.66 5.99 -6.18
CA VAL A 51 15.57 4.83 -5.98
C VAL A 51 15.22 4.05 -4.72
N GLY A 52 14.36 4.58 -3.86
CA GLY A 52 13.98 3.92 -2.61
C GLY A 52 13.09 2.69 -2.85
N ASP A 53 13.42 1.59 -2.18
CA ASP A 53 12.59 0.39 -2.14
C ASP A 53 11.61 0.49 -0.96
N PRO A 54 10.31 0.69 -1.20
CA PRO A 54 9.33 0.74 -0.13
C PRO A 54 9.18 -0.64 0.52
N ARG A 55 9.17 -0.66 1.84
CA ARG A 55 9.01 -1.89 2.62
C ARG A 55 7.82 -1.82 3.56
N CYS A 56 7.19 -2.96 3.78
CA CYS A 56 6.15 -3.07 4.77
C CYS A 56 6.71 -2.85 6.19
N PRO A 57 6.16 -1.94 7.00
CA PRO A 57 6.69 -1.67 8.34
C PRO A 57 6.52 -2.85 9.32
N THR A 58 5.59 -3.77 9.02
CA THR A 58 5.30 -4.93 9.89
C THR A 58 6.04 -6.18 9.45
N HIS A 59 6.16 -6.44 8.15
CA HIS A 59 6.69 -7.68 7.61
C HIS A 59 8.05 -7.53 6.91
N ASP A 60 8.56 -6.30 6.77
CA ASP A 60 9.82 -5.96 6.09
C ASP A 60 9.96 -6.52 4.66
N VAL A 61 8.84 -6.87 4.03
CA VAL A 61 8.81 -7.28 2.62
C VAL A 61 8.76 -6.06 1.72
N THR A 62 9.49 -6.12 0.61
CA THR A 62 9.49 -5.04 -0.41
C THR A 62 8.09 -4.93 -1.03
N LEU A 63 7.57 -3.71 -1.10
CA LEU A 63 6.31 -3.41 -1.75
C LEU A 63 6.58 -3.12 -3.23
N GLN A 64 6.08 -3.95 -4.12
CA GLN A 64 6.24 -3.77 -5.56
C GLN A 64 4.86 -3.77 -6.22
N ALA A 65 4.64 -2.81 -7.10
CA ALA A 65 3.50 -2.84 -8.01
C ALA A 65 3.86 -3.69 -9.22
N GLN A 66 3.01 -4.66 -9.52
CA GLN A 66 3.15 -5.54 -10.69
C GLN A 66 2.12 -5.14 -11.74
N THR A 67 2.52 -5.14 -13.00
CA THR A 67 1.56 -5.02 -14.11
C THR A 67 0.83 -6.34 -14.31
N VAL A 68 -0.36 -6.30 -14.89
CA VAL A 68 -1.13 -7.53 -15.24
C VAL A 68 -0.28 -8.46 -16.10
N SER A 69 0.47 -7.92 -17.07
CA SER A 69 1.37 -8.73 -17.90
C SER A 69 2.40 -9.49 -17.06
N GLN A 70 3.04 -8.83 -16.10
CA GLN A 70 4.01 -9.49 -15.20
C GLN A 70 3.38 -10.56 -14.32
N MET A 71 2.12 -10.38 -13.89
CA MET A 71 1.39 -11.39 -13.12
C MET A 71 1.09 -12.61 -13.97
N VAL A 72 0.63 -12.40 -15.21
CA VAL A 72 0.37 -13.47 -16.18
C VAL A 72 1.64 -14.24 -16.51
N ASP A 73 2.75 -13.54 -16.82
CA ASP A 73 4.02 -14.17 -17.15
C ASP A 73 4.49 -15.07 -16.00
N LYS A 74 4.40 -14.61 -14.74
CA LYS A 74 4.75 -15.43 -13.58
C LYS A 74 3.90 -16.68 -13.41
N VAL A 75 2.61 -16.61 -13.74
CA VAL A 75 1.73 -17.78 -13.69
C VAL A 75 2.05 -18.76 -14.81
N LEU A 76 2.40 -18.27 -16.01
CA LEU A 76 2.77 -19.09 -17.15
C LEU A 76 4.18 -19.73 -17.02
N GLU A 77 5.04 -19.20 -16.14
CA GLU A 77 6.34 -19.83 -15.79
C GLU A 77 6.18 -21.10 -14.95
N LEU A 78 5.00 -21.37 -14.38
CA LEU A 78 4.72 -22.56 -13.61
C LEU A 78 4.63 -23.80 -14.53
N GLU A 79 4.79 -24.99 -13.93
CA GLU A 79 4.76 -26.26 -14.66
C GLU A 79 3.46 -26.43 -15.46
N GLU A 80 3.58 -26.80 -16.73
CA GLU A 80 2.43 -27.04 -17.61
C GLU A 80 1.50 -28.12 -17.03
N GLY A 81 0.20 -27.86 -17.06
CA GLY A 81 -0.81 -28.75 -16.50
C GLY A 81 -1.15 -28.51 -15.04
N THR A 82 -0.40 -27.66 -14.31
CA THR A 82 -0.71 -27.25 -12.94
C THR A 82 -2.11 -26.66 -12.89
N LYS A 83 -2.94 -27.16 -11.95
CA LYS A 83 -4.30 -26.67 -11.76
C LYS A 83 -4.32 -25.53 -10.74
N LEU A 84 -4.80 -24.39 -11.18
CA LEU A 84 -4.80 -23.16 -10.39
C LEU A 84 -6.20 -22.54 -10.35
N MET A 85 -6.45 -21.77 -9.31
CA MET A 85 -7.58 -20.87 -9.24
C MET A 85 -7.11 -19.44 -8.93
N LEU A 86 -7.70 -18.49 -9.67
CA LEU A 86 -7.52 -17.07 -9.45
C LEU A 86 -8.60 -16.56 -8.51
N LEU A 87 -8.18 -15.97 -7.41
CA LEU A 87 -9.01 -15.52 -6.30
C LEU A 87 -8.92 -14.00 -6.14
N ALA A 88 -10.06 -13.38 -5.91
CA ALA A 88 -10.18 -11.98 -5.52
C ALA A 88 -10.47 -11.88 -4.02
N PRO A 89 -9.53 -11.43 -3.18
CA PRO A 89 -9.74 -11.25 -1.73
C PRO A 89 -10.64 -10.03 -1.46
N ILE A 90 -11.92 -10.28 -1.17
CA ILE A 90 -12.93 -9.25 -0.90
C ILE A 90 -12.98 -8.89 0.58
N VAL A 91 -12.87 -9.86 1.46
CA VAL A 91 -12.81 -9.69 2.91
C VAL A 91 -11.56 -10.36 3.42
N LYS A 92 -10.72 -9.64 4.18
CA LYS A 92 -9.49 -10.17 4.77
C LYS A 92 -9.49 -9.93 6.27
N GLU A 93 -9.50 -11.01 7.05
CA GLU A 93 -9.39 -10.98 8.53
C GLU A 93 -10.40 -10.01 9.21
N ARG A 94 -11.62 -9.92 8.71
CA ARG A 94 -12.65 -9.01 9.25
C ARG A 94 -13.74 -9.76 10.01
N LYS A 95 -14.15 -9.22 11.16
CA LYS A 95 -15.28 -9.74 11.92
C LYS A 95 -16.60 -9.40 11.24
N GLY A 96 -17.57 -10.31 11.31
CA GLY A 96 -18.91 -10.10 10.79
C GLY A 96 -19.45 -11.32 10.06
N GLU A 97 -20.76 -11.40 9.90
CA GLU A 97 -21.42 -12.47 9.13
C GLU A 97 -21.31 -12.29 7.62
N HIS A 98 -20.92 -11.12 7.14
CA HIS A 98 -20.68 -10.75 5.73
C HIS A 98 -21.80 -11.11 4.74
N VAL A 99 -23.05 -11.27 5.23
CA VAL A 99 -24.20 -11.70 4.41
C VAL A 99 -24.38 -10.81 3.19
N LYS A 100 -24.39 -9.49 3.38
CA LYS A 100 -24.55 -8.54 2.27
C LYS A 100 -23.39 -8.61 1.25
N THR A 101 -22.18 -8.90 1.70
CA THR A 101 -21.04 -9.07 0.81
C THR A 101 -21.23 -10.29 -0.07
N ILE A 102 -21.65 -11.41 0.51
CA ILE A 102 -21.92 -12.65 -0.21
C ILE A 102 -23.09 -12.46 -1.19
N GLU A 103 -24.19 -11.85 -0.78
CA GLU A 103 -25.33 -11.52 -1.66
C GLU A 103 -24.90 -10.66 -2.85
N ASN A 104 -24.05 -9.66 -2.63
CA ASN A 104 -23.52 -8.83 -3.70
C ASN A 104 -22.65 -9.63 -4.68
N LEU A 105 -21.83 -10.55 -4.21
CA LEU A 105 -21.01 -11.41 -5.06
C LEU A 105 -21.89 -12.29 -5.95
N VAL A 106 -22.94 -12.89 -5.39
CA VAL A 106 -23.94 -13.67 -6.15
C VAL A 106 -24.63 -12.79 -7.19
N ALA A 107 -25.03 -11.58 -6.83
CA ALA A 107 -25.66 -10.62 -7.74
C ALA A 107 -24.76 -10.22 -8.91
N HIS A 108 -23.44 -10.21 -8.72
CA HIS A 108 -22.45 -10.00 -9.78
C HIS A 108 -22.11 -11.24 -10.60
N GLY A 109 -22.79 -12.36 -10.32
CA GLY A 109 -22.67 -13.60 -11.11
C GLY A 109 -21.55 -14.54 -10.66
N PHE A 110 -20.90 -14.29 -9.51
CA PHE A 110 -19.92 -15.23 -8.98
C PHE A 110 -20.61 -16.45 -8.37
N ILE A 111 -20.05 -17.62 -8.62
CA ILE A 111 -20.64 -18.90 -8.22
C ILE A 111 -19.95 -19.49 -7.01
N ARG A 112 -18.64 -19.26 -6.86
CA ARG A 112 -17.81 -19.88 -5.82
C ARG A 112 -16.93 -18.87 -5.12
N ALA A 113 -16.66 -19.14 -3.85
CA ALA A 113 -15.66 -18.44 -3.05
C ALA A 113 -14.86 -19.41 -2.18
N ARG A 114 -13.64 -19.02 -1.82
CA ARG A 114 -12.90 -19.63 -0.74
C ARG A 114 -13.20 -18.82 0.53
N ILE A 115 -13.83 -19.44 1.50
CA ILE A 115 -14.18 -18.83 2.79
C ILE A 115 -13.39 -19.54 3.88
N ASP A 116 -12.56 -18.80 4.62
CA ASP A 116 -11.69 -19.31 5.69
C ASP A 116 -10.83 -20.52 5.26
N GLY A 117 -10.39 -20.51 3.99
CA GLY A 117 -9.56 -21.57 3.40
C GLY A 117 -10.35 -22.65 2.65
N GLU A 118 -11.66 -22.76 2.84
CA GLU A 118 -12.49 -23.77 2.18
C GLU A 118 -13.26 -23.21 0.98
N VAL A 119 -13.20 -23.92 -0.15
CA VAL A 119 -13.94 -23.53 -1.37
C VAL A 119 -15.38 -24.01 -1.25
N CYS A 120 -16.32 -23.08 -1.30
CA CYS A 120 -17.76 -23.35 -1.23
C CYS A 120 -18.53 -22.72 -2.39
N ASP A 121 -19.76 -23.17 -2.59
CA ASP A 121 -20.70 -22.58 -3.53
C ASP A 121 -21.41 -21.40 -2.85
N LEU A 122 -21.50 -20.25 -3.52
CA LEU A 122 -22.14 -19.06 -3.01
C LEU A 122 -23.67 -19.14 -3.00
N SER A 123 -24.28 -20.17 -3.61
CA SER A 123 -25.71 -20.43 -3.52
C SER A 123 -26.11 -21.01 -2.15
N ASP A 124 -25.17 -21.68 -1.46
CA ASP A 124 -25.35 -22.23 -0.11
C ASP A 124 -24.08 -21.97 0.73
N PRO A 125 -23.82 -20.72 1.08
CA PRO A 125 -22.60 -20.35 1.80
C PRO A 125 -22.66 -20.79 3.26
N PRO A 126 -21.52 -21.10 3.88
CA PRO A 126 -21.46 -21.42 5.29
C PRO A 126 -21.91 -20.21 6.14
N LYS A 127 -22.57 -20.49 7.27
CA LYS A 127 -22.93 -19.43 8.23
C LYS A 127 -21.69 -18.94 8.94
N LEU A 128 -21.39 -17.65 8.78
CA LEU A 128 -20.26 -17.00 9.40
C LEU A 128 -20.61 -16.44 10.78
N GLU A 129 -19.69 -16.52 11.72
CA GLU A 129 -19.89 -16.06 13.09
C GLU A 129 -19.58 -14.56 13.23
N LEU A 130 -20.50 -13.75 13.74
CA LEU A 130 -20.38 -12.31 13.90
C LEU A 130 -19.10 -11.85 14.61
N HIS A 131 -18.60 -12.62 15.57
CA HIS A 131 -17.47 -12.24 16.42
C HIS A 131 -16.13 -12.80 15.96
N LYS A 132 -16.12 -13.74 15.01
CA LYS A 132 -14.91 -14.28 14.41
C LYS A 132 -14.46 -13.44 13.22
N LYS A 133 -13.15 -13.48 12.98
CA LYS A 133 -12.57 -12.91 11.77
C LYS A 133 -12.73 -13.92 10.65
N HIS A 134 -13.18 -13.43 9.50
CA HIS A 134 -13.35 -14.22 8.30
C HIS A 134 -12.56 -13.64 7.14
N THR A 135 -12.13 -14.52 6.25
CA THR A 135 -11.50 -14.20 4.97
C THR A 135 -12.39 -14.75 3.86
N ILE A 136 -12.80 -13.90 2.92
CA ILE A 136 -13.65 -14.27 1.78
C ILE A 136 -12.93 -13.87 0.50
N GLU A 137 -12.63 -14.86 -0.34
CA GLU A 137 -11.95 -14.69 -1.61
C GLU A 137 -12.81 -15.30 -2.71
N VAL A 138 -13.27 -14.48 -3.64
CA VAL A 138 -14.13 -14.97 -4.71
C VAL A 138 -13.30 -15.64 -5.79
N VAL A 139 -13.78 -16.78 -6.30
CA VAL A 139 -13.13 -17.50 -7.40
C VAL A 139 -13.52 -16.80 -8.71
N VAL A 140 -12.54 -16.12 -9.31
CA VAL A 140 -12.74 -15.42 -10.60
C VAL A 140 -12.53 -16.36 -11.75
N ASP A 141 -11.48 -17.19 -11.73
CA ASP A 141 -11.18 -18.16 -12.78
C ASP A 141 -10.55 -19.44 -12.21
N ARG A 142 -10.68 -20.55 -12.98
CA ARG A 142 -10.04 -21.84 -12.69
C ARG A 142 -9.46 -22.36 -13.99
N PHE A 143 -8.19 -22.66 -14.00
CA PHE A 143 -7.48 -23.04 -15.20
C PHE A 143 -6.37 -24.05 -14.93
N LYS A 144 -5.86 -24.64 -16.02
CA LYS A 144 -4.60 -25.39 -16.02
C LYS A 144 -3.58 -24.60 -16.80
N VAL A 145 -2.37 -24.49 -16.28
CA VAL A 145 -1.27 -23.77 -16.94
C VAL A 145 -1.03 -24.33 -18.35
N ARG A 146 -1.11 -23.47 -19.36
CA ARG A 146 -0.84 -23.73 -20.79
C ARG A 146 -0.46 -22.42 -21.47
N ASP A 147 0.36 -22.50 -22.51
CA ASP A 147 0.87 -21.33 -23.23
C ASP A 147 -0.21 -20.48 -23.93
N ASP A 148 -1.36 -21.10 -24.26
CA ASP A 148 -2.46 -20.43 -24.96
C ASP A 148 -3.40 -19.60 -24.10
N LEU A 149 -3.12 -19.47 -22.80
CA LEU A 149 -4.00 -18.81 -21.82
C LEU A 149 -3.70 -17.32 -21.59
N GLN A 150 -2.68 -16.77 -22.21
CA GLN A 150 -2.19 -15.42 -21.92
C GLN A 150 -3.30 -14.35 -21.93
N GLN A 151 -4.10 -14.31 -22.99
CA GLN A 151 -5.18 -13.31 -23.11
C GLN A 151 -6.27 -13.54 -22.05
N ARG A 152 -6.72 -14.77 -21.86
CA ARG A 152 -7.75 -15.10 -20.86
C ARG A 152 -7.31 -14.77 -19.44
N LEU A 153 -6.05 -15.08 -19.11
CA LEU A 153 -5.49 -14.76 -17.81
C LEU A 153 -5.40 -13.25 -17.59
N ALA A 154 -5.00 -12.48 -18.61
CA ALA A 154 -4.95 -11.04 -18.54
C ALA A 154 -6.33 -10.45 -18.20
N GLU A 155 -7.40 -10.86 -18.89
CA GLU A 155 -8.77 -10.44 -18.63
C GLU A 155 -9.24 -10.84 -17.22
N SER A 156 -8.89 -12.06 -16.77
CA SER A 156 -9.23 -12.54 -15.44
C SER A 156 -8.48 -11.77 -14.33
N PHE A 157 -7.19 -11.46 -14.55
CA PHE A 157 -6.42 -10.63 -13.62
C PHE A 157 -6.93 -9.19 -13.56
N GLU A 158 -7.26 -8.57 -14.71
CA GLU A 158 -7.86 -7.24 -14.75
C GLU A 158 -9.15 -7.19 -13.93
N THR A 159 -10.05 -8.16 -14.14
CA THR A 159 -11.28 -8.28 -13.34
C THR A 159 -10.99 -8.44 -11.85
N THR A 160 -10.00 -9.27 -11.50
CA THR A 160 -9.62 -9.51 -10.10
C THR A 160 -9.09 -8.24 -9.43
N ILE A 161 -8.20 -7.52 -10.12
CA ILE A 161 -7.59 -6.27 -9.66
C ILE A 161 -8.63 -5.17 -9.49
N GLU A 162 -9.57 -5.06 -10.42
CA GLU A 162 -10.66 -4.10 -10.36
C GLU A 162 -11.59 -4.37 -9.16
N LEU A 163 -11.95 -5.63 -8.92
CA LEU A 163 -12.77 -6.03 -7.78
C LEU A 163 -12.14 -5.77 -6.42
N THR A 164 -10.83 -5.94 -6.32
CA THR A 164 -10.10 -5.89 -5.04
C THR A 164 -9.45 -4.55 -4.77
N GLY A 165 -9.35 -3.68 -5.78
CA GLY A 165 -8.56 -2.45 -5.72
C GLY A 165 -7.05 -2.71 -5.77
N GLY A 166 -6.60 -3.81 -6.40
CA GLY A 166 -5.20 -4.02 -6.71
C GLY A 166 -4.56 -5.32 -6.23
N THR A 167 -5.28 -6.24 -5.64
CA THR A 167 -4.71 -7.52 -5.14
C THR A 167 -5.33 -8.72 -5.86
N ALA A 168 -4.49 -9.69 -6.23
CA ALA A 168 -4.92 -10.98 -6.77
C ALA A 168 -4.18 -12.11 -6.05
N VAL A 169 -4.85 -13.24 -5.87
CA VAL A 169 -4.28 -14.45 -5.27
C VAL A 169 -4.44 -15.61 -6.25
N VAL A 170 -3.36 -16.33 -6.50
CA VAL A 170 -3.40 -17.57 -7.28
C VAL A 170 -3.10 -18.73 -6.35
N SER A 171 -4.05 -19.64 -6.23
CA SER A 171 -3.98 -20.78 -5.34
C SER A 171 -3.88 -22.08 -6.14
N TYR A 172 -3.06 -23.00 -5.65
CA TYR A 172 -2.98 -24.34 -6.19
C TYR A 172 -4.23 -25.13 -5.81
N MET A 173 -4.76 -25.91 -6.76
CA MET A 173 -5.95 -26.74 -6.52
C MET A 173 -5.59 -28.13 -6.03
N ASP A 174 -4.39 -28.60 -6.36
CA ASP A 174 -3.85 -29.90 -5.98
C ASP A 174 -2.54 -29.63 -5.20
N GLY A 175 -2.43 -30.10 -3.96
CA GLY A 175 -1.25 -29.94 -3.11
C GLY A 175 -1.41 -28.91 -1.97
N ASP A 176 -0.36 -28.78 -1.16
CA ASP A 176 -0.29 -27.85 -0.03
C ASP A 176 0.70 -26.70 -0.28
N ASP A 177 0.89 -26.34 -1.57
CA ASP A 177 1.77 -25.23 -1.93
C ASP A 177 1.17 -23.88 -1.51
N ASP A 178 2.03 -22.97 -1.13
CA ASP A 178 1.63 -21.64 -0.69
C ASP A 178 1.00 -20.83 -1.84
N ASP A 179 -0.01 -20.04 -1.53
CA ASP A 179 -0.66 -19.15 -2.47
C ASP A 179 0.32 -18.11 -3.03
N LEU A 180 0.26 -17.86 -4.34
CA LEU A 180 0.97 -16.77 -4.98
C LEU A 180 0.14 -15.48 -4.87
N ILE A 181 0.70 -14.46 -4.24
CA ILE A 181 0.02 -13.20 -4.03
C ILE A 181 0.63 -12.14 -4.94
N PHE A 182 -0.23 -11.50 -5.73
CA PHE A 182 0.11 -10.44 -6.67
C PHE A 182 -0.51 -9.12 -6.22
N SER A 183 0.17 -8.01 -6.51
CA SER A 183 -0.35 -6.68 -6.21
C SER A 183 -0.05 -5.72 -7.36
N ALA A 184 -1.10 -5.05 -7.85
CA ALA A 184 -1.00 -3.96 -8.82
C ALA A 184 -0.69 -2.62 -8.15
N SER A 185 -0.67 -2.56 -6.83
CA SER A 185 -0.28 -1.41 -6.02
C SER A 185 0.90 -1.75 -5.14
N PHE A 186 1.58 -0.74 -4.59
CA PHE A 186 2.62 -0.96 -3.58
C PHE A 186 1.99 -1.45 -2.27
N ALA A 187 1.56 -2.69 -2.26
CA ALA A 187 0.87 -3.29 -1.12
C ALA A 187 1.61 -4.51 -0.57
N CYS A 188 1.52 -4.68 0.75
CA CYS A 188 2.05 -5.85 1.42
C CYS A 188 1.13 -7.06 1.20
N PRO A 189 1.63 -8.17 0.69
CA PRO A 189 0.83 -9.37 0.46
C PRO A 189 0.27 -9.97 1.77
N HIS A 190 0.99 -9.81 2.90
CA HIS A 190 0.60 -10.43 4.15
C HIS A 190 -0.46 -9.65 4.93
N CYS A 191 -0.32 -8.32 5.06
CA CYS A 191 -1.23 -7.52 5.88
C CYS A 191 -2.10 -6.52 5.11
N GLY A 192 -1.92 -6.41 3.79
CA GLY A 192 -2.64 -5.44 2.97
C GLY A 192 -2.21 -3.99 3.19
N TYR A 193 -1.13 -3.73 3.96
CA TYR A 193 -0.58 -2.38 4.06
C TYR A 193 -0.20 -1.89 2.68
N SER A 194 -0.78 -0.78 2.25
CA SER A 194 -0.54 -0.21 0.91
C SER A 194 0.01 1.21 1.02
N MET A 195 0.87 1.53 0.08
CA MET A 195 1.38 2.88 -0.13
C MET A 195 0.88 3.42 -1.47
N GLN A 196 0.70 4.73 -1.52
CA GLN A 196 0.58 5.42 -2.79
C GLN A 196 1.92 5.36 -3.54
N GLU A 197 1.87 5.64 -4.84
CA GLU A 197 3.09 5.77 -5.64
C GLU A 197 4.10 6.69 -4.95
N LEU A 198 5.38 6.28 -4.96
CA LEU A 198 6.45 7.03 -4.31
C LEU A 198 6.69 8.37 -5.03
N GLU A 199 6.18 9.42 -4.43
CA GLU A 199 6.40 10.78 -4.90
C GLU A 199 7.21 11.60 -3.89
N PRO A 200 8.01 12.58 -4.33
CA PRO A 200 8.79 13.43 -3.41
C PRO A 200 7.94 14.14 -2.35
N ARG A 201 6.65 14.39 -2.64
CA ARG A 201 5.71 15.01 -1.69
C ARG A 201 5.40 14.14 -0.47
N LEU A 202 5.50 12.79 -0.59
CA LEU A 202 5.29 11.88 0.55
C LEU A 202 6.33 12.06 1.64
N PHE A 203 7.53 12.50 1.26
CA PHE A 203 8.63 12.76 2.19
C PHE A 203 8.63 14.20 2.73
N SER A 204 7.59 14.99 2.45
CA SER A 204 7.51 16.38 2.93
C SER A 204 6.91 16.44 4.33
N PHE A 205 7.55 17.15 5.25
CA PHE A 205 7.01 17.42 6.61
C PHE A 205 5.70 18.21 6.60
N ASN A 206 5.36 18.86 5.50
CA ASN A 206 4.14 19.67 5.36
C ASN A 206 3.00 18.88 4.69
N ASN A 207 3.23 17.65 4.26
CA ASN A 207 2.19 16.82 3.63
C ASN A 207 1.55 15.88 4.65
N PRO A 208 0.23 15.96 4.88
CA PRO A 208 -0.47 15.06 5.79
C PRO A 208 -0.32 13.57 5.45
N ALA A 209 -0.15 13.24 4.17
CA ALA A 209 0.05 11.86 3.72
C ALA A 209 1.44 11.30 4.09
N GLY A 210 2.43 12.16 4.32
CA GLY A 210 3.79 11.79 4.72
C GLY A 210 4.01 11.76 6.24
N HIS A 211 3.03 12.12 7.04
CA HIS A 211 3.14 12.05 8.49
C HIS A 211 3.14 10.59 8.96
N ALA A 212 4.21 10.21 9.65
CA ALA A 212 4.17 9.00 10.47
C ALA A 212 3.01 9.14 11.48
N ARG A 213 2.07 8.20 11.48
CA ARG A 213 1.08 8.14 12.55
C ARG A 213 1.86 7.93 13.84
N LEU A 214 1.78 8.90 14.76
CA LEU A 214 2.25 8.72 16.12
C LEU A 214 1.56 7.46 16.65
N VAL A 215 2.34 6.41 16.86
CA VAL A 215 1.91 5.28 17.67
C VAL A 215 1.83 5.82 19.07
N THR A 216 0.64 6.18 19.53
CA THR A 216 0.39 6.40 20.94
C THR A 216 0.57 5.07 21.63
N ALA A 217 1.63 5.00 22.45
CA ALA A 217 1.90 3.89 23.35
C ALA A 217 0.78 3.76 24.41
#